data_ac08320e84848cd1b380a27859f3e263
#
_entry.id   ac08320e84848cd1b380a27859f3e263
#
_cell.length_a   1.000
_cell.length_b   1.000
_cell.length_c   1.000
_cell.angle_alpha   90.00
_cell.angle_beta   90.00
_cell.angle_gamma   90.00
#
_symmetry.space_group_name_H-M   'P 1'
#
loop_
_entity.id
_entity.type
_entity.pdbx_description
1 polymer ?
#
loop_
_entity_poly.entity_id
_entity_poly.type
_entity_poly.pdbx_seq_one_letter_code
_entity_poly.pdbx_strand_id
1 'polypeptide(L)'
;MKKNVVNKAWRGLKDAVPACLFAAGCLSSAEAHAQLSSNPDKFLGNITTSYSVDYGNEKYYTLWNQITPENESKWASIEGNNDGWNWGGCDNAYNYAKKHNFPFKFHCLIWGAQYPGWLDKLSTEKQYEEIVEWMDAVKKKYPDLPMIDVVNEAVPGHQPAPYKEALGGDGKTGYDWIIKAFEMAHERWPDAILIYNDYNTFQWQRSQFIDLVRTLRDAGAPIDAYGCQSHDLTDMSVSSFKSAMVEIQNALKMPMYSTEYDIGTSDDALQLQRYK
;
A
#
# COMPACT_ATOMS: atom_id res chain seq x y z
N MET A 1 -18.77 7.83 15.70
CA MET A 1 -17.54 7.57 16.50
C MET A 1 -16.79 6.45 15.80
N LYS A 2 -15.80 6.81 14.97
CA LYS A 2 -14.99 5.85 14.19
C LYS A 2 -14.01 5.18 15.17
N LYS A 3 -14.21 3.90 15.44
CA LYS A 3 -13.27 3.08 16.23
C LYS A 3 -12.00 2.84 15.41
N ASN A 4 -10.87 2.92 16.06
CA ASN A 4 -9.50 2.80 15.55
C ASN A 4 -9.37 1.95 14.28
N VAL A 5 -8.94 2.58 13.19
CA VAL A 5 -8.70 1.95 11.87
C VAL A 5 -7.66 0.82 11.97
N VAL A 6 -6.67 0.97 12.84
CA VAL A 6 -5.67 -0.08 13.15
C VAL A 6 -6.34 -1.36 13.68
N ASN A 7 -7.41 -1.23 14.46
CA ASN A 7 -8.17 -2.38 14.95
C ASN A 7 -8.99 -3.10 13.87
N LYS A 8 -9.25 -2.47 12.71
CA LYS A 8 -10.02 -3.08 11.62
C LYS A 8 -9.20 -4.16 10.89
N ALA A 9 -7.94 -3.86 10.57
CA ALA A 9 -7.03 -4.83 9.93
C ALA A 9 -6.68 -6.03 10.85
N TRP A 10 -6.57 -5.78 12.17
CA TRP A 10 -6.25 -6.82 13.14
C TRP A 10 -7.47 -7.67 13.58
N ARG A 11 -8.68 -7.16 13.51
CA ARG A 11 -9.88 -7.93 13.90
C ARG A 11 -10.21 -9.05 12.94
N GLY A 12 -10.04 -8.85 11.64
CA GLY A 12 -10.22 -9.92 10.65
C GLY A 12 -9.26 -11.11 10.83
N LEU A 13 -8.11 -10.88 11.46
CA LEU A 13 -7.11 -11.92 11.75
C LEU A 13 -7.33 -12.64 13.10
N LYS A 14 -8.03 -12.00 14.05
CA LYS A 14 -8.25 -12.59 15.39
C LYS A 14 -9.46 -13.54 15.46
N ASP A 15 -10.45 -13.36 14.61
CA ASP A 15 -11.69 -14.16 14.66
C ASP A 15 -11.62 -15.49 13.91
N ALA A 16 -10.46 -15.82 13.29
CA ALA A 16 -10.25 -17.04 12.52
C ALA A 16 -9.46 -18.13 13.25
N VAL A 17 -9.33 -18.10 14.58
CA VAL A 17 -8.64 -19.15 15.32
C VAL A 17 -9.67 -20.07 16.00
N PRO A 18 -9.89 -21.32 15.50
CA PRO A 18 -10.62 -22.32 16.27
C PRO A 18 -9.77 -22.76 17.46
N ALA A 19 -10.38 -22.78 18.63
CA ALA A 19 -9.80 -23.34 19.85
C ALA A 19 -9.45 -24.81 19.64
N CYS A 20 -8.16 -25.14 19.57
CA CYS A 20 -7.66 -26.52 19.69
C CYS A 20 -6.81 -26.66 20.92
N LEU A 21 -7.15 -27.69 21.67
CA LEU A 21 -6.62 -28.14 22.97
C LEU A 21 -5.10 -28.31 22.99
N PHE A 22 -4.54 -28.00 24.14
CA PHE A 22 -3.17 -28.26 24.55
C PHE A 22 -2.81 -29.77 24.49
N ALA A 23 -1.73 -30.09 23.76
CA ALA A 23 -0.93 -31.26 24.01
C ALA A 23 0.51 -30.79 24.26
N ALA A 24 1.00 -31.06 25.47
CA ALA A 24 2.39 -30.79 25.88
C ALA A 24 3.37 -31.72 25.16
N GLY A 25 4.45 -31.16 24.64
CA GLY A 25 5.58 -31.95 24.22
C GLY A 25 6.49 -31.28 23.18
N CYS A 26 7.70 -31.01 23.59
CA CYS A 26 8.89 -30.56 22.89
C CYS A 26 9.11 -29.03 22.88
N LEU A 27 9.82 -28.60 23.93
CA LEU A 27 10.60 -27.38 23.93
C LEU A 27 11.74 -27.52 22.91
N SER A 28 11.48 -27.15 21.65
CA SER A 28 12.55 -26.66 20.79
C SER A 28 12.79 -25.21 21.20
N SER A 29 14.01 -24.88 21.59
CA SER A 29 14.46 -23.51 21.76
C SER A 29 14.35 -22.79 20.42
N ALA A 30 13.19 -22.24 20.12
CA ALA A 30 13.06 -21.24 19.08
C ALA A 30 13.84 -20.04 19.60
N GLU A 31 14.97 -19.73 18.99
CA GLU A 31 15.61 -18.43 19.16
C GLU A 31 14.54 -17.39 18.85
N ALA A 32 14.12 -16.64 19.87
CA ALA A 32 13.19 -15.55 19.71
C ALA A 32 13.97 -14.42 19.04
N HIS A 33 14.00 -14.41 17.71
CA HIS A 33 14.46 -13.24 16.98
C HIS A 33 13.45 -12.12 17.24
N ALA A 34 13.92 -11.07 17.91
CA ALA A 34 13.09 -9.90 18.19
C ALA A 34 12.85 -9.16 16.86
N GLN A 35 11.60 -9.12 16.41
CA GLN A 35 11.20 -8.25 15.32
C GLN A 35 11.54 -6.79 15.66
N LEU A 36 11.83 -5.98 14.65
CA LEU A 36 12.17 -4.56 14.83
C LEU A 36 11.00 -3.76 15.44
N SER A 37 9.75 -4.17 15.21
CA SER A 37 8.58 -3.60 15.89
C SER A 37 8.14 -4.49 17.04
N SER A 38 8.23 -3.98 18.26
CA SER A 38 7.68 -4.60 19.47
C SER A 38 6.30 -4.06 19.87
N ASN A 39 5.81 -3.02 19.20
CA ASN A 39 4.51 -2.43 19.50
C ASN A 39 3.39 -3.23 18.83
N PRO A 40 2.45 -3.83 19.60
CA PRO A 40 1.37 -4.66 19.04
C PRO A 40 0.36 -3.87 18.19
N ASP A 41 0.32 -2.55 18.32
CA ASP A 41 -0.57 -1.67 17.55
C ASP A 41 0.10 -1.09 16.31
N LYS A 42 1.36 -1.45 16.05
CA LYS A 42 2.16 -0.99 14.91
C LYS A 42 2.80 -2.16 14.20
N PHE A 43 3.07 -1.97 12.93
CA PHE A 43 3.94 -2.87 12.18
C PHE A 43 5.10 -2.08 11.57
N LEU A 44 6.18 -2.79 11.32
CA LEU A 44 7.31 -2.33 10.52
C LEU A 44 7.48 -3.34 9.38
N GLY A 45 7.22 -2.90 8.18
CA GLY A 45 7.26 -3.72 6.99
C GLY A 45 8.46 -3.42 6.12
N ASN A 46 8.61 -4.26 5.11
CA ASN A 46 9.54 -4.03 4.02
C ASN A 46 8.94 -4.53 2.70
N ILE A 47 9.58 -4.15 1.61
CA ILE A 47 9.25 -4.65 0.28
C ILE A 47 9.83 -6.04 0.02
N THR A 48 9.27 -6.70 -0.98
CA THR A 48 9.88 -7.87 -1.62
C THR A 48 10.30 -7.48 -3.04
N THR A 49 11.53 -7.77 -3.42
CA THR A 49 12.11 -7.34 -4.71
C THR A 49 12.27 -8.48 -5.73
N SER A 50 11.78 -9.66 -5.39
CA SER A 50 11.91 -10.86 -6.22
C SER A 50 10.88 -11.92 -5.82
N TYR A 51 10.90 -13.03 -6.53
CA TYR A 51 10.06 -14.20 -6.21
C TYR A 51 10.36 -14.84 -4.85
N SER A 52 11.50 -14.54 -4.23
CA SER A 52 11.84 -15.02 -2.89
C SER A 52 11.64 -13.91 -1.85
N VAL A 53 10.90 -14.20 -0.79
CA VAL A 53 10.71 -13.26 0.32
C VAL A 53 11.92 -13.28 1.27
N ASP A 54 12.47 -14.47 1.56
CA ASP A 54 13.69 -14.60 2.34
C ASP A 54 14.91 -14.32 1.46
N TYR A 55 15.90 -13.60 1.98
CA TYR A 55 17.13 -13.26 1.26
C TYR A 55 18.32 -14.04 1.82
N GLY A 56 18.83 -15.00 1.07
CA GLY A 56 19.94 -15.86 1.51
C GLY A 56 19.58 -16.61 2.80
N ASN A 57 20.37 -16.39 3.84
CA ASN A 57 20.14 -16.95 5.18
C ASN A 57 19.23 -16.09 6.05
N GLU A 58 18.94 -14.86 5.61
CA GLU A 58 18.10 -13.94 6.36
C GLU A 58 16.62 -14.31 6.18
N LYS A 59 15.93 -14.46 7.29
CA LYS A 59 14.51 -14.75 7.30
C LYS A 59 13.72 -13.47 7.51
N TYR A 60 12.90 -13.09 6.54
CA TYR A 60 12.10 -11.88 6.57
C TYR A 60 11.33 -11.70 7.88
N TYR A 61 10.69 -12.78 8.38
CA TYR A 61 9.87 -12.75 9.58
C TYR A 61 10.68 -12.48 10.87
N THR A 62 12.02 -12.56 10.84
CA THR A 62 12.85 -12.25 12.00
C THR A 62 13.03 -10.75 12.24
N LEU A 63 12.85 -9.95 11.19
CA LEU A 63 13.04 -8.51 11.23
C LEU A 63 11.71 -7.75 11.06
N TRP A 64 10.89 -8.19 10.12
CA TRP A 64 9.70 -7.48 9.66
C TRP A 64 8.41 -8.21 10.05
N ASN A 65 7.33 -7.46 10.17
CA ASN A 65 6.01 -8.00 10.48
C ASN A 65 4.89 -7.43 9.58
N GLN A 66 5.25 -6.91 8.40
CA GLN A 66 4.34 -6.51 7.33
C GLN A 66 5.05 -6.66 5.98
N ILE A 67 4.35 -7.00 4.92
CA ILE A 67 4.89 -7.23 3.58
C ILE A 67 4.15 -6.37 2.55
N THR A 68 4.92 -5.75 1.64
CA THR A 68 4.45 -5.11 0.41
C THR A 68 5.29 -5.63 -0.76
N PRO A 69 4.72 -6.23 -1.82
CA PRO A 69 5.49 -6.48 -3.06
C PRO A 69 5.88 -5.14 -3.70
N GLU A 70 7.16 -4.99 -4.08
CA GLU A 70 7.61 -3.76 -4.73
C GLU A 70 7.01 -3.62 -6.14
N ASN A 71 7.11 -4.68 -6.94
CA ASN A 71 6.68 -4.66 -8.34
C ASN A 71 5.68 -5.78 -8.67
N GLU A 72 5.68 -6.87 -7.94
CA GLU A 72 5.02 -8.12 -8.30
C GLU A 72 3.48 -8.05 -8.23
N SER A 73 2.92 -7.02 -7.56
CA SER A 73 1.48 -6.76 -7.50
C SER A 73 1.01 -5.64 -8.43
N LYS A 74 1.91 -5.00 -9.17
CA LYS A 74 1.55 -3.94 -10.14
C LYS A 74 0.89 -4.54 -11.38
N TRP A 75 -0.04 -3.80 -11.98
CA TRP A 75 -0.87 -4.30 -13.07
C TRP A 75 -0.05 -4.87 -14.23
N ALA A 76 0.96 -4.12 -14.73
CA ALA A 76 1.81 -4.63 -15.83
C ALA A 76 2.64 -5.86 -15.47
N SER A 77 2.95 -6.09 -14.18
CA SER A 77 3.67 -7.29 -13.73
C SER A 77 2.78 -8.52 -13.71
N ILE A 78 1.51 -8.32 -13.39
CA ILE A 78 0.51 -9.39 -13.33
C ILE A 78 -0.10 -9.64 -14.70
N GLU A 79 -0.43 -8.58 -15.46
CA GLU A 79 -1.08 -8.67 -16.76
C GLU A 79 -0.30 -7.92 -17.84
N GLY A 80 0.92 -8.36 -18.11
CA GLY A 80 1.78 -7.78 -19.15
C GLY A 80 1.22 -7.92 -20.59
N ASN A 81 0.42 -8.95 -20.82
CA ASN A 81 -0.36 -9.17 -22.04
C ASN A 81 -1.82 -9.30 -21.64
N ASN A 82 -2.73 -8.77 -22.47
CA ASN A 82 -4.17 -8.88 -22.27
C ASN A 82 -4.58 -10.35 -22.03
N ASP A 83 -5.32 -10.61 -20.96
CA ASP A 83 -5.71 -11.94 -20.46
C ASP A 83 -4.54 -12.87 -20.05
N GLY A 84 -3.32 -12.34 -20.02
CA GLY A 84 -2.11 -13.12 -19.69
C GLY A 84 -1.67 -12.93 -18.22
N TRP A 85 -2.29 -13.65 -17.29
CA TRP A 85 -2.13 -13.47 -15.84
C TRP A 85 -0.88 -14.16 -15.26
N ASN A 86 0.00 -13.37 -14.63
CA ASN A 86 1.19 -13.84 -13.91
C ASN A 86 1.12 -13.48 -12.42
N TRP A 87 0.57 -14.33 -11.61
CA TRP A 87 0.39 -14.12 -10.18
C TRP A 87 1.59 -14.54 -9.33
N GLY A 88 2.58 -15.26 -9.89
CA GLY A 88 3.60 -15.99 -9.14
C GLY A 88 4.37 -15.16 -8.12
N GLY A 89 4.82 -13.95 -8.49
CA GLY A 89 5.55 -13.08 -7.58
C GLY A 89 4.69 -12.55 -6.44
N CYS A 90 3.48 -12.07 -6.76
CA CYS A 90 2.52 -11.59 -5.77
C CYS A 90 2.04 -12.72 -4.84
N ASP A 91 1.79 -13.93 -5.39
CA ASP A 91 1.43 -15.12 -4.61
C ASP A 91 2.49 -15.46 -3.55
N ASN A 92 3.77 -15.37 -3.90
CA ASN A 92 4.85 -15.65 -2.96
C ASN A 92 4.80 -14.72 -1.74
N ALA A 93 4.67 -13.41 -1.98
CA ALA A 93 4.58 -12.43 -0.89
C ALA A 93 3.28 -12.58 -0.09
N TYR A 94 2.14 -12.76 -0.75
CA TYR A 94 0.84 -12.92 -0.10
C TYR A 94 0.77 -14.19 0.76
N ASN A 95 1.23 -15.33 0.23
CA ASN A 95 1.24 -16.59 0.97
C ASN A 95 2.22 -16.56 2.16
N TYR A 96 3.35 -15.85 2.00
CA TYR A 96 4.28 -15.65 3.10
C TYR A 96 3.65 -14.80 4.21
N ALA A 97 2.97 -13.71 3.86
CA ALA A 97 2.23 -12.90 4.82
C ALA A 97 1.18 -13.72 5.57
N LYS A 98 0.38 -14.53 4.86
CA LYS A 98 -0.61 -15.43 5.49
C LYS A 98 0.03 -16.45 6.42
N LYS A 99 1.12 -17.08 6.01
CA LYS A 99 1.86 -18.07 6.80
C LYS A 99 2.35 -17.50 8.14
N HIS A 100 2.77 -16.24 8.15
CA HIS A 100 3.34 -15.57 9.31
C HIS A 100 2.36 -14.64 10.03
N ASN A 101 1.08 -14.58 9.60
CA ASN A 101 0.05 -13.65 10.09
C ASN A 101 0.47 -12.17 10.00
N PHE A 102 1.14 -11.81 8.92
CA PHE A 102 1.51 -10.44 8.63
C PHE A 102 0.41 -9.71 7.86
N PRO A 103 0.17 -8.42 8.14
CA PRO A 103 -0.58 -7.59 7.22
C PRO A 103 0.11 -7.55 5.86
N PHE A 104 -0.66 -7.74 4.81
CA PHE A 104 -0.21 -7.62 3.42
C PHE A 104 -0.76 -6.31 2.84
N LYS A 105 0.08 -5.52 2.16
CA LYS A 105 -0.36 -4.35 1.41
C LYS A 105 -0.24 -4.63 -0.09
N PHE A 106 -1.35 -4.54 -0.81
CA PHE A 106 -1.37 -4.65 -2.27
C PHE A 106 -0.96 -3.30 -2.88
N HIS A 107 0.11 -3.27 -3.64
CA HIS A 107 0.65 -2.06 -4.27
C HIS A 107 0.80 -2.29 -5.78
N CYS A 108 -0.04 -1.65 -6.61
CA CYS A 108 -1.19 -0.84 -6.38
C CYS A 108 -2.26 -1.17 -7.45
N LEU A 109 -3.50 -0.68 -7.29
CA LEU A 109 -4.54 -0.99 -8.29
C LEU A 109 -4.46 -0.06 -9.50
N ILE A 110 -4.38 1.26 -9.31
CA ILE A 110 -4.41 2.28 -10.34
C ILE A 110 -3.19 3.19 -10.24
N TRP A 111 -2.43 3.27 -11.32
CA TRP A 111 -1.23 4.11 -11.42
C TRP A 111 -0.91 4.45 -12.87
N GLY A 112 -0.29 5.60 -13.12
CA GLY A 112 0.13 6.04 -14.44
C GLY A 112 1.48 5.50 -14.88
N ALA A 113 2.20 4.76 -14.00
CA ALA A 113 3.38 4.00 -14.37
C ALA A 113 3.12 2.50 -14.17
N GLN A 114 3.90 1.66 -14.80
CA GLN A 114 3.83 0.18 -14.69
C GLN A 114 2.41 -0.41 -14.83
N TYR A 115 1.54 0.24 -15.64
CA TYR A 115 0.31 -0.33 -16.17
C TYR A 115 0.59 -1.02 -17.52
N PRO A 116 -0.27 -1.93 -18.00
CA PRO A 116 -0.01 -2.62 -19.26
C PRO A 116 -0.17 -1.69 -20.47
N GLY A 117 0.91 -1.50 -21.23
CA GLY A 117 0.93 -0.55 -22.37
C GLY A 117 0.00 -0.89 -23.54
N TRP A 118 -0.59 -2.10 -23.57
CA TRP A 118 -1.62 -2.44 -24.55
C TRP A 118 -2.93 -1.71 -24.28
N LEU A 119 -3.16 -1.25 -23.04
CA LEU A 119 -4.35 -0.49 -22.63
C LEU A 119 -4.49 0.82 -23.41
N ASP A 120 -3.40 1.48 -23.77
CA ASP A 120 -3.38 2.74 -24.52
C ASP A 120 -3.98 2.62 -25.93
N LYS A 121 -4.10 1.42 -26.45
CA LYS A 121 -4.65 1.14 -27.80
C LYS A 121 -6.16 0.96 -27.80
N LEU A 122 -6.78 0.95 -26.62
CA LEU A 122 -8.21 0.70 -26.46
C LEU A 122 -9.00 2.01 -26.40
N SER A 123 -10.28 1.96 -26.76
CA SER A 123 -11.19 3.06 -26.50
C SER A 123 -11.42 3.24 -25.00
N THR A 124 -11.89 4.41 -24.58
CA THR A 124 -12.20 4.74 -23.19
C THR A 124 -13.16 3.72 -22.56
N GLU A 125 -14.18 3.28 -23.31
CA GLU A 125 -15.14 2.27 -22.85
C GLU A 125 -14.45 0.91 -22.64
N LYS A 126 -13.55 0.54 -23.54
CA LYS A 126 -12.79 -0.72 -23.40
C LYS A 126 -11.77 -0.63 -22.27
N GLN A 127 -11.10 0.50 -22.07
CA GLN A 127 -10.25 0.71 -20.92
C GLN A 127 -11.02 0.54 -19.60
N TYR A 128 -12.27 1.00 -19.54
CA TYR A 128 -13.11 0.80 -18.36
C TYR A 128 -13.44 -0.67 -18.13
N GLU A 129 -13.78 -1.43 -19.18
CA GLU A 129 -14.01 -2.88 -19.08
C GLU A 129 -12.77 -3.61 -18.54
N GLU A 130 -11.57 -3.26 -19.03
CA GLU A 130 -10.31 -3.84 -18.55
C GLU A 130 -9.98 -3.46 -17.10
N ILE A 131 -10.25 -2.23 -16.68
CA ILE A 131 -10.09 -1.82 -15.26
C ILE A 131 -11.02 -2.64 -14.36
N VAL A 132 -12.26 -2.87 -14.77
CA VAL A 132 -13.21 -3.71 -14.04
C VAL A 132 -12.69 -5.13 -13.94
N GLU A 133 -12.26 -5.71 -15.07
CA GLU A 133 -11.70 -7.06 -15.11
C GLU A 133 -10.45 -7.21 -14.24
N TRP A 134 -9.51 -6.26 -14.32
CA TRP A 134 -8.33 -6.20 -13.48
C TRP A 134 -8.70 -6.27 -11.98
N MET A 135 -9.57 -5.37 -11.52
CA MET A 135 -9.98 -5.34 -10.11
C MET A 135 -10.74 -6.61 -9.70
N ASP A 136 -11.56 -7.17 -10.59
CA ASP A 136 -12.28 -8.42 -10.33
C ASP A 136 -11.35 -9.63 -10.28
N ALA A 137 -10.32 -9.67 -11.15
CA ALA A 137 -9.30 -10.70 -11.13
C ALA A 137 -8.47 -10.65 -9.82
N VAL A 138 -8.06 -9.45 -9.39
CA VAL A 138 -7.39 -9.27 -8.09
C VAL A 138 -8.29 -9.69 -6.94
N LYS A 139 -9.57 -9.27 -6.94
CA LYS A 139 -10.55 -9.68 -5.92
C LYS A 139 -10.75 -11.18 -5.87
N LYS A 140 -10.89 -11.81 -7.01
CA LYS A 140 -11.03 -13.28 -7.10
C LYS A 140 -9.81 -14.00 -6.56
N LYS A 141 -8.61 -13.47 -6.83
CA LYS A 141 -7.33 -14.07 -6.43
C LYS A 141 -7.02 -13.80 -4.96
N TYR A 142 -7.27 -12.58 -4.49
CA TYR A 142 -6.98 -12.11 -3.13
C TYR A 142 -8.24 -11.50 -2.49
N PRO A 143 -9.19 -12.34 -2.05
CA PRO A 143 -10.48 -11.86 -1.55
C PRO A 143 -10.39 -11.05 -0.25
N ASP A 144 -9.36 -11.30 0.57
CA ASP A 144 -9.23 -10.79 1.94
C ASP A 144 -8.03 -9.83 2.08
N LEU A 145 -7.82 -8.92 1.12
CA LEU A 145 -6.73 -7.94 1.23
C LEU A 145 -6.99 -7.01 2.42
N PRO A 146 -6.04 -6.91 3.37
CA PRO A 146 -6.22 -6.03 4.52
C PRO A 146 -5.89 -4.57 4.24
N MET A 147 -4.99 -4.30 3.28
CA MET A 147 -4.56 -2.95 2.89
C MET A 147 -4.32 -2.88 1.39
N ILE A 148 -4.71 -1.77 0.76
CA ILE A 148 -4.58 -1.57 -0.68
C ILE A 148 -4.18 -0.12 -0.95
N ASP A 149 -3.08 0.09 -1.68
CA ASP A 149 -2.83 1.37 -2.35
C ASP A 149 -3.75 1.42 -3.59
N VAL A 150 -4.88 2.13 -3.47
CA VAL A 150 -5.91 2.16 -4.53
C VAL A 150 -5.43 2.97 -5.71
N VAL A 151 -4.92 4.18 -5.44
CA VAL A 151 -4.33 5.06 -6.44
C VAL A 151 -2.96 5.50 -5.96
N ASN A 152 -1.97 5.41 -6.85
CA ASN A 152 -0.61 5.80 -6.60
C ASN A 152 -0.22 7.02 -7.46
N GLU A 153 0.45 8.02 -6.84
CA GLU A 153 1.15 9.13 -7.49
C GLU A 153 0.32 10.00 -8.43
N ALA A 154 -0.82 10.47 -7.99
CA ALA A 154 -1.72 11.29 -8.80
C ALA A 154 -1.67 12.80 -8.50
N VAL A 155 -0.78 13.26 -7.59
CA VAL A 155 -0.51 14.70 -7.42
C VAL A 155 -0.10 15.30 -8.77
N PRO A 156 -0.62 16.47 -9.16
CA PRO A 156 -0.27 17.10 -10.43
C PRO A 156 1.24 17.23 -10.65
N GLY A 157 1.70 16.69 -11.77
CA GLY A 157 3.13 16.60 -12.11
C GLY A 157 3.81 15.30 -11.73
N HIS A 158 3.10 14.38 -11.06
CA HIS A 158 3.56 13.00 -10.81
C HIS A 158 3.13 12.05 -11.95
N GLN A 159 2.56 10.89 -11.61
CA GLN A 159 2.20 9.83 -12.56
C GLN A 159 0.68 9.53 -12.54
N PRO A 160 -0.20 10.51 -12.82
CA PRO A 160 -1.63 10.23 -12.92
C PRO A 160 -1.91 9.24 -14.03
N ALA A 161 -2.91 8.38 -13.85
CA ALA A 161 -3.27 7.37 -14.84
C ALA A 161 -3.63 7.99 -16.20
N PRO A 162 -2.95 7.66 -17.31
CA PRO A 162 -3.27 8.22 -18.61
C PRO A 162 -4.64 7.75 -19.13
N TYR A 163 -5.16 6.65 -18.57
CA TYR A 163 -6.49 6.10 -18.84
C TYR A 163 -7.57 6.61 -17.86
N LYS A 164 -7.33 7.72 -17.18
CA LYS A 164 -8.26 8.30 -16.18
C LYS A 164 -9.64 8.65 -16.74
N GLU A 165 -9.73 8.95 -18.04
CA GLU A 165 -11.01 9.26 -18.70
C GLU A 165 -11.97 8.07 -18.64
N ALA A 166 -11.46 6.84 -18.61
CA ALA A 166 -12.26 5.65 -18.41
C ALA A 166 -12.94 5.60 -17.03
N LEU A 167 -12.36 6.28 -16.05
CA LEU A 167 -12.90 6.41 -14.69
C LEU A 167 -13.68 7.73 -14.47
N GLY A 168 -13.98 8.47 -15.53
CA GLY A 168 -14.74 9.72 -15.46
C GLY A 168 -13.90 10.99 -15.52
N GLY A 169 -12.59 10.87 -15.72
CA GLY A 169 -11.68 12.01 -15.88
C GLY A 169 -11.57 12.88 -14.63
N ASP A 170 -11.13 14.11 -14.82
CA ASP A 170 -10.96 15.05 -13.72
C ASP A 170 -12.31 15.52 -13.11
N GLY A 171 -13.36 15.52 -13.91
CA GLY A 171 -14.72 15.82 -13.49
C GLY A 171 -14.87 17.17 -12.79
N LYS A 172 -15.75 17.23 -11.78
CA LYS A 172 -16.06 18.48 -11.04
C LYS A 172 -15.04 18.79 -9.96
N THR A 173 -14.43 17.78 -9.37
CA THR A 173 -13.50 17.94 -8.25
C THR A 173 -12.06 18.13 -8.70
N GLY A 174 -11.75 17.84 -9.95
CA GLY A 174 -10.40 17.68 -10.49
C GLY A 174 -9.84 16.27 -10.28
N TYR A 175 -10.56 15.41 -9.53
CA TYR A 175 -10.12 14.07 -9.11
C TYR A 175 -11.24 13.03 -9.14
N ASP A 176 -12.30 13.23 -9.93
CA ASP A 176 -13.46 12.34 -9.97
C ASP A 176 -13.07 10.90 -10.33
N TRP A 177 -12.05 10.72 -11.19
CA TRP A 177 -11.50 9.42 -11.54
C TRP A 177 -10.86 8.69 -10.34
N ILE A 178 -10.24 9.43 -9.41
CA ILE A 178 -9.67 8.85 -8.17
C ILE A 178 -10.82 8.41 -7.26
N ILE A 179 -11.83 9.27 -7.10
CA ILE A 179 -13.03 8.94 -6.31
C ILE A 179 -13.65 7.66 -6.83
N LYS A 180 -13.82 7.55 -8.16
CA LYS A 180 -14.36 6.36 -8.81
C LYS A 180 -13.53 5.11 -8.56
N ALA A 181 -12.19 5.22 -8.63
CA ALA A 181 -11.30 4.11 -8.32
C ALA A 181 -11.47 3.62 -6.86
N PHE A 182 -11.61 4.54 -5.90
CA PHE A 182 -11.86 4.20 -4.51
C PHE A 182 -13.23 3.55 -4.29
N GLU A 183 -14.28 4.03 -4.95
CA GLU A 183 -15.61 3.41 -4.93
C GLU A 183 -15.55 1.96 -5.43
N MET A 184 -14.91 1.73 -6.59
CA MET A 184 -14.75 0.40 -7.17
C MET A 184 -13.93 -0.54 -6.27
N ALA A 185 -12.90 -0.02 -5.60
CA ALA A 185 -12.13 -0.80 -4.64
C ALA A 185 -12.95 -1.13 -3.39
N HIS A 186 -13.73 -0.18 -2.86
CA HIS A 186 -14.57 -0.39 -1.68
C HIS A 186 -15.69 -1.41 -1.93
N GLU A 187 -16.29 -1.40 -3.11
CA GLU A 187 -17.28 -2.41 -3.51
C GLU A 187 -16.70 -3.84 -3.43
N ARG A 188 -15.43 -4.00 -3.75
CA ARG A 188 -14.75 -5.30 -3.77
C ARG A 188 -14.14 -5.67 -2.42
N TRP A 189 -13.54 -4.72 -1.72
CA TRP A 189 -12.89 -4.94 -0.42
C TRP A 189 -13.40 -3.97 0.65
N PRO A 190 -14.67 -4.14 1.09
CA PRO A 190 -15.30 -3.20 2.03
C PRO A 190 -14.62 -3.14 3.41
N ASP A 191 -13.85 -4.19 3.75
CA ASP A 191 -13.14 -4.29 5.03
C ASP A 191 -11.65 -3.92 4.94
N ALA A 192 -11.11 -3.72 3.74
CA ALA A 192 -9.73 -3.29 3.55
C ALA A 192 -9.52 -1.84 3.98
N ILE A 193 -8.28 -1.52 4.36
CA ILE A 193 -7.81 -0.14 4.50
C ILE A 193 -7.45 0.36 3.11
N LEU A 194 -8.21 1.30 2.59
CA LEU A 194 -8.01 1.89 1.27
C LEU A 194 -7.15 3.14 1.40
N ILE A 195 -6.01 3.16 0.68
CA ILE A 195 -4.94 4.14 0.82
C ILE A 195 -4.76 4.90 -0.50
N TYR A 196 -4.64 6.22 -0.42
CA TYR A 196 -4.04 7.04 -1.47
C TYR A 196 -2.55 7.21 -1.16
N ASN A 197 -1.65 6.88 -2.08
CA ASN A 197 -0.20 6.87 -1.85
C ASN A 197 0.53 7.83 -2.79
N ASP A 198 1.49 8.63 -2.27
CA ASP A 198 2.26 9.56 -3.09
C ASP A 198 3.62 9.92 -2.48
N TYR A 199 4.51 10.52 -3.31
CA TYR A 199 5.85 10.98 -2.93
C TYR A 199 5.93 12.51 -2.80
N ASN A 200 7.09 13.05 -2.41
CA ASN A 200 7.35 14.48 -2.15
C ASN A 200 6.37 15.13 -1.16
N THR A 201 5.75 14.33 -0.32
CA THR A 201 4.66 14.75 0.56
C THR A 201 5.14 15.55 1.76
N PHE A 202 6.39 15.40 2.16
CA PHE A 202 6.95 16.12 3.31
C PHE A 202 7.65 17.43 2.93
N GLN A 203 8.03 17.61 1.65
CA GLN A 203 8.76 18.78 1.19
C GLN A 203 8.03 19.52 0.07
N TRP A 204 8.28 19.14 -1.18
CA TRP A 204 8.02 20.00 -2.34
C TRP A 204 6.54 20.12 -2.72
N GLN A 205 5.75 19.08 -2.52
CA GLN A 205 4.36 19.01 -2.96
C GLN A 205 3.36 18.77 -1.83
N ARG A 206 3.76 19.09 -0.59
CA ARG A 206 2.94 18.87 0.61
C ARG A 206 1.56 19.53 0.52
N SER A 207 1.48 20.78 0.06
CA SER A 207 0.19 21.47 -0.05
C SER A 207 -0.71 20.82 -1.10
N GLN A 208 -0.17 20.47 -2.26
CA GLN A 208 -0.92 19.79 -3.32
C GLN A 208 -1.42 18.42 -2.87
N PHE A 209 -0.58 17.66 -2.15
CA PHE A 209 -0.95 16.38 -1.56
C PHE A 209 -2.09 16.54 -0.55
N ILE A 210 -1.97 17.51 0.37
CA ILE A 210 -3.03 17.79 1.36
C ILE A 210 -4.34 18.18 0.67
N ASP A 211 -4.28 19.03 -0.34
CA ASP A 211 -5.47 19.50 -1.06
C ASP A 211 -6.14 18.36 -1.84
N LEU A 212 -5.36 17.48 -2.48
CA LEU A 212 -5.89 16.29 -3.15
C LEU A 212 -6.61 15.38 -2.17
N VAL A 213 -5.92 14.92 -1.11
CA VAL A 213 -6.51 13.98 -0.13
C VAL A 213 -7.73 14.60 0.57
N ARG A 214 -7.68 15.91 0.86
CA ARG A 214 -8.82 16.63 1.43
C ARG A 214 -10.00 16.62 0.46
N THR A 215 -9.76 16.89 -0.84
CA THR A 215 -10.79 16.87 -1.87
C THR A 215 -11.47 15.50 -1.97
N LEU A 216 -10.68 14.43 -1.98
CA LEU A 216 -11.24 13.05 -2.00
C LEU A 216 -12.13 12.81 -0.79
N ARG A 217 -11.64 13.13 0.40
CA ARG A 217 -12.40 12.94 1.65
C ARG A 217 -13.68 13.76 1.67
N ASP A 218 -13.61 15.03 1.31
CA ASP A 218 -14.74 15.97 1.37
C ASP A 218 -15.79 15.66 0.29
N ALA A 219 -15.37 15.04 -0.82
CA ALA A 219 -16.27 14.49 -1.85
C ALA A 219 -16.90 13.14 -1.44
N GLY A 220 -16.50 12.55 -0.31
CA GLY A 220 -17.07 11.32 0.20
C GLY A 220 -16.45 10.03 -0.36
N ALA A 221 -15.26 10.12 -0.99
CA ALA A 221 -14.53 8.92 -1.39
C ALA A 221 -14.29 8.00 -0.18
N PRO A 222 -14.41 6.68 -0.33
CA PRO A 222 -14.19 5.73 0.76
C PRO A 222 -12.69 5.52 1.04
N ILE A 223 -11.99 6.62 1.32
CA ILE A 223 -10.57 6.64 1.68
C ILE A 223 -10.41 6.47 3.18
N ASP A 224 -9.65 5.47 3.62
CA ASP A 224 -9.41 5.20 5.04
C ASP A 224 -8.12 5.83 5.57
N ALA A 225 -7.10 5.94 4.71
CA ALA A 225 -5.78 6.43 5.07
C ALA A 225 -5.05 7.06 3.89
N TYR A 226 -3.95 7.74 4.18
CA TYR A 226 -3.01 8.20 3.17
C TYR A 226 -1.62 7.65 3.41
N GLY A 227 -0.90 7.40 2.32
CA GLY A 227 0.49 6.95 2.29
C GLY A 227 1.42 8.07 1.87
N CYS A 228 2.49 8.24 2.64
CA CYS A 228 3.61 9.09 2.28
C CYS A 228 4.78 8.17 1.94
N GLN A 229 5.26 8.18 0.69
CA GLN A 229 6.35 7.31 0.25
C GLN A 229 7.65 7.59 1.02
N SER A 230 7.89 8.85 1.40
CA SER A 230 8.99 9.25 2.28
C SER A 230 10.39 9.20 1.63
N HIS A 231 10.47 9.20 0.29
CA HIS A 231 11.73 9.27 -0.45
C HIS A 231 12.43 10.63 -0.30
N ASP A 232 11.68 11.66 0.07
CA ASP A 232 12.15 13.04 0.19
C ASP A 232 12.79 13.37 1.56
N LEU A 233 13.18 12.36 2.35
CA LEU A 233 13.67 12.58 3.72
C LEU A 233 15.18 12.62 3.89
N THR A 234 15.96 12.20 2.90
CA THR A 234 17.43 12.10 3.01
C THR A 234 18.07 13.40 3.49
N ASP A 235 17.70 14.54 2.90
CA ASP A 235 18.24 15.87 3.22
C ASP A 235 17.40 16.66 4.23
N MET A 236 16.33 16.06 4.77
CA MET A 236 15.43 16.73 5.67
C MET A 236 15.88 16.60 7.13
N SER A 237 15.90 17.70 7.89
CA SER A 237 16.15 17.61 9.33
C SER A 237 15.01 16.92 10.06
N VAL A 238 15.29 16.23 11.16
CA VAL A 238 14.28 15.55 11.99
C VAL A 238 13.21 16.56 12.47
N SER A 239 13.61 17.78 12.82
CA SER A 239 12.65 18.83 13.26
C SER A 239 11.73 19.27 12.13
N SER A 240 12.25 19.44 10.90
CA SER A 240 11.45 19.79 9.72
C SER A 240 10.50 18.67 9.34
N PHE A 241 10.96 17.42 9.35
CA PHE A 241 10.13 16.26 9.13
C PHE A 241 8.98 16.16 10.14
N LYS A 242 9.29 16.29 11.44
CA LYS A 242 8.25 16.30 12.49
C LYS A 242 7.23 17.40 12.28
N SER A 243 7.66 18.60 11.90
CA SER A 243 6.75 19.72 11.62
C SER A 243 5.85 19.45 10.44
N ALA A 244 6.41 18.89 9.35
CA ALA A 244 5.64 18.48 8.17
C ALA A 244 4.62 17.38 8.49
N MET A 245 5.00 16.37 9.25
CA MET A 245 4.07 15.32 9.72
C MET A 245 2.90 15.92 10.51
N VAL A 246 3.19 16.80 11.44
CA VAL A 246 2.16 17.46 12.27
C VAL A 246 1.22 18.31 11.41
N GLU A 247 1.75 19.02 10.42
CA GLU A 247 0.95 19.82 9.48
C GLU A 247 -0.01 18.94 8.68
N ILE A 248 0.49 17.88 8.04
CA ILE A 248 -0.33 16.94 7.26
C ILE A 248 -1.39 16.30 8.15
N GLN A 249 -0.99 15.80 9.31
CA GLN A 249 -1.88 15.15 10.26
C GLN A 249 -3.00 16.06 10.75
N ASN A 250 -2.68 17.32 11.05
CA ASN A 250 -3.67 18.32 11.46
C ASN A 250 -4.63 18.68 10.33
N ALA A 251 -4.13 18.75 9.10
CA ALA A 251 -4.94 19.08 7.93
C ALA A 251 -5.89 17.95 7.55
N LEU A 252 -5.42 16.70 7.56
CA LEU A 252 -6.16 15.56 7.05
C LEU A 252 -6.93 14.80 8.13
N LYS A 253 -6.41 14.73 9.37
CA LYS A 253 -7.04 14.01 10.51
C LYS A 253 -7.42 12.57 10.18
N MET A 254 -6.57 11.89 9.42
CA MET A 254 -6.71 10.51 8.98
C MET A 254 -5.45 9.72 9.35
N PRO A 255 -5.51 8.39 9.41
CA PRO A 255 -4.33 7.55 9.56
C PRO A 255 -3.31 7.81 8.45
N MET A 256 -2.02 7.88 8.83
CA MET A 256 -0.88 8.04 7.94
C MET A 256 -0.04 6.78 7.96
N TYR A 257 0.40 6.36 6.78
CA TYR A 257 1.44 5.34 6.61
C TYR A 257 2.67 5.96 5.96
N SER A 258 3.86 5.70 6.51
CA SER A 258 5.11 5.84 5.76
C SER A 258 5.26 4.55 4.95
N THR A 259 5.15 4.64 3.63
CA THR A 259 4.90 3.46 2.80
C THR A 259 6.15 2.92 2.12
N GLU A 260 7.17 3.76 1.92
CA GLU A 260 8.34 3.43 1.09
C GLU A 260 9.62 4.10 1.63
N TYR A 261 9.68 4.31 2.95
CA TYR A 261 10.77 5.04 3.58
C TYR A 261 12.15 4.47 3.22
N ASP A 262 12.96 5.31 2.62
CA ASP A 262 14.35 5.04 2.32
C ASP A 262 15.24 6.26 2.59
N ILE A 263 16.53 6.03 2.75
CA ILE A 263 17.55 7.07 2.86
C ILE A 263 18.63 6.79 1.83
N GLY A 264 18.54 7.51 0.70
CA GLY A 264 19.42 7.37 -0.46
C GLY A 264 20.80 8.01 -0.23
N THR A 265 21.63 7.38 0.57
CA THR A 265 23.00 7.85 0.83
C THR A 265 23.99 6.71 0.89
N SER A 266 25.24 6.96 0.51
CA SER A 266 26.37 6.06 0.72
C SER A 266 27.10 6.29 2.06
N ASP A 267 26.62 7.22 2.88
CA ASP A 267 27.14 7.49 4.22
C ASP A 267 26.33 6.69 5.25
N ASP A 268 26.90 5.56 5.70
CA ASP A 268 26.26 4.66 6.67
C ASP A 268 25.95 5.36 8.00
N ALA A 269 26.78 6.33 8.43
CA ALA A 269 26.55 7.07 9.66
C ALA A 269 25.34 8.01 9.53
N LEU A 270 25.20 8.69 8.40
CA LEU A 270 24.03 9.51 8.08
C LEU A 270 22.79 8.65 7.96
N GLN A 271 22.88 7.53 7.23
CA GLN A 271 21.76 6.60 7.07
C GLN A 271 21.26 6.11 8.43
N LEU A 272 22.16 5.62 9.30
CA LEU A 272 21.82 5.18 10.65
C LEU A 272 21.20 6.30 11.50
N GLN A 273 21.69 7.53 11.36
CA GLN A 273 21.13 8.69 12.08
C GLN A 273 19.69 8.98 11.64
N ARG A 274 19.37 8.81 10.36
CA ARG A 274 18.03 9.07 9.81
C ARG A 274 17.03 7.97 10.17
N TYR A 275 17.50 6.73 10.35
CA TYR A 275 16.64 5.63 10.79
C TYR A 275 16.36 5.61 12.32
N LYS A 276 17.11 6.36 13.11
CA LYS A 276 16.92 6.51 14.58
C LYS A 276 15.99 7.67 14.93
#